data_6e7e2b2bbbed1a7cbd638eecfc533317
#
_entry.id   6e7e2b2bbbed1a7cbd638eecfc533317
#
_cell.length_a   1.000
_cell.length_b   1.000
_cell.length_c   1.000
_cell.angle_alpha   90.00
_cell.angle_beta   90.00
_cell.angle_gamma   90.00
#
_symmetry.space_group_name_H-M   'P 1'
#
loop_
_entity.id
_entity.type
_entity.pdbx_description
1 polymer ?
#
loop_
_entity_poly.entity_id
_entity_poly.type
_entity_poly.pdbx_seq_one_letter_code
_entity_poly.pdbx_strand_id
1 'polypeptide(L)'
;MTPHSDLALKFEHKWSTRSIKDGTMKQVNPYDFYMLGRVLEPLCMVQPHTEINDAGLSAMVACRQLNAAISKDSILPVDTRASAEDLMGLLIRVFGDGVQDYLPVFWDEKSSATLGSQAENIRMAAEDFDTLFRRQSPKIPIFAVEKKGIYRVDDLVDRAEDHLPESVQKRLPKQAKTDITAAGRCLAFDLPTATAFHVWRALETVFAAYYAAITGRTFAEANVKRNWGKYIEALVTAGADKKITANLDHIRAEHRNPVMHPNENVTADQAFSLLGIGYSAITQVMQAIEAQPYAEKALGGIELVEVTLEA
;
A
#
# COMPACT_ATOMS: atom_id res chain seq x y z
N MET A 1 9.55 0.39 -43.55
CA MET A 1 9.34 0.32 -42.08
C MET A 1 9.53 1.72 -41.57
N THR A 2 8.42 2.39 -41.23
CA THR A 2 8.44 3.78 -40.76
C THR A 2 8.78 3.82 -39.25
N PRO A 3 9.49 4.84 -38.77
CA PRO A 3 9.92 4.94 -37.36
C PRO A 3 8.76 4.99 -36.36
N HIS A 4 7.52 5.11 -36.81
CA HIS A 4 6.33 5.29 -35.97
C HIS A 4 5.78 4.01 -35.32
N SER A 5 6.04 2.81 -35.91
CA SER A 5 5.59 1.54 -35.32
C SER A 5 6.33 1.16 -34.02
N ASP A 6 7.55 1.65 -33.85
CA ASP A 6 8.35 1.40 -32.66
C ASP A 6 7.96 2.26 -31.45
N LEU A 7 7.27 3.39 -31.67
CA LEU A 7 6.80 4.24 -30.58
C LEU A 7 5.55 3.66 -29.87
N ALA A 8 4.59 3.14 -30.64
CA ALA A 8 3.35 2.57 -30.07
C ALA A 8 3.63 1.34 -29.18
N LEU A 9 4.60 0.50 -29.54
CA LEU A 9 4.97 -0.70 -28.79
C LEU A 9 5.79 -0.41 -27.52
N LYS A 10 6.37 0.78 -27.39
CA LYS A 10 7.19 1.16 -26.21
C LYS A 10 6.38 1.80 -25.08
N PHE A 11 5.10 2.13 -25.27
CA PHE A 11 4.26 2.83 -24.30
C PHE A 11 3.24 1.92 -23.58
N GLU A 12 3.62 0.69 -23.21
CA GLU A 12 2.82 -0.15 -22.32
C GLU A 12 2.91 0.26 -20.83
N HIS A 13 3.22 1.52 -20.55
CA HIS A 13 3.25 1.97 -19.17
C HIS A 13 1.84 2.02 -18.59
N LYS A 14 1.58 1.17 -17.60
CA LYS A 14 0.35 1.21 -16.79
C LYS A 14 0.56 2.16 -15.62
N TRP A 15 -0.34 3.11 -15.47
CA TRP A 15 -0.40 3.95 -14.28
C TRP A 15 -0.45 3.06 -13.03
N SER A 16 0.47 3.28 -12.09
CA SER A 16 0.71 2.36 -10.98
C SER A 16 0.24 2.89 -9.62
N THR A 17 -0.61 3.93 -9.62
CA THR A 17 -1.24 4.38 -8.38
C THR A 17 -2.09 3.25 -7.82
N ARG A 18 -1.79 2.79 -6.61
CA ARG A 18 -2.59 1.80 -5.89
C ARG A 18 -2.91 2.27 -4.49
N SER A 19 -4.12 1.98 -4.01
CA SER A 19 -4.47 2.14 -2.61
C SER A 19 -3.76 1.08 -1.78
N ILE A 20 -3.14 1.49 -0.67
CA ILE A 20 -2.67 0.59 0.36
C ILE A 20 -3.90 0.04 1.09
N LYS A 21 -3.87 -1.21 1.50
CA LYS A 21 -5.03 -2.04 1.91
C LYS A 21 -6.13 -1.38 2.78
N ASP A 22 -5.86 -0.27 3.45
CA ASP A 22 -6.84 0.42 4.32
C ASP A 22 -7.38 1.73 3.71
N GLY A 23 -7.13 1.98 2.42
CA GLY A 23 -7.86 2.96 1.61
C GLY A 23 -7.49 4.44 1.76
N THR A 24 -6.67 4.82 2.73
CA THR A 24 -6.35 6.24 3.00
C THR A 24 -5.02 6.70 2.40
N MET A 25 -4.05 5.80 2.24
CA MET A 25 -2.77 6.10 1.59
C MET A 25 -2.70 5.48 0.21
N LYS A 26 -2.04 6.19 -0.72
CA LYS A 26 -1.84 5.74 -2.09
C LYS A 26 -0.35 5.70 -2.41
N GLN A 27 0.09 4.59 -2.96
CA GLN A 27 1.42 4.50 -3.56
C GLN A 27 1.37 5.12 -4.95
N VAL A 28 2.27 6.03 -5.23
CA VAL A 28 2.36 6.76 -6.49
C VAL A 28 3.74 6.54 -7.09
N ASN A 29 3.76 6.27 -8.39
CA ASN A 29 5.01 6.23 -9.13
C ASN A 29 5.26 7.60 -9.78
N PRO A 30 6.31 8.34 -9.40
CA PRO A 30 6.62 9.64 -10.01
C PRO A 30 6.81 9.57 -11.54
N TYR A 31 7.19 8.40 -12.06
CA TYR A 31 7.31 8.18 -13.50
C TYR A 31 5.98 8.30 -14.24
N ASP A 32 4.84 8.04 -13.57
CA ASP A 32 3.52 8.21 -14.15
C ASP A 32 3.25 9.68 -14.53
N PHE A 33 3.67 10.62 -13.69
CA PHE A 33 3.56 12.06 -13.97
C PHE A 33 4.48 12.49 -15.13
N TYR A 34 5.70 11.97 -15.13
CA TYR A 34 6.62 12.21 -16.24
C TYR A 34 6.05 11.70 -17.56
N MET A 35 5.52 10.48 -17.58
CA MET A 35 4.92 9.89 -18.77
C MET A 35 3.69 10.65 -19.23
N LEU A 36 2.83 11.12 -18.30
CA LEU A 36 1.68 11.94 -18.64
C LEU A 36 2.10 13.22 -19.39
N GLY A 37 3.11 13.93 -18.90
CA GLY A 37 3.65 15.10 -19.61
C GLY A 37 4.21 14.76 -20.99
N ARG A 38 4.96 13.66 -21.10
CA ARG A 38 5.57 13.21 -22.35
C ARG A 38 4.57 12.86 -23.45
N VAL A 39 3.45 12.24 -23.10
CA VAL A 39 2.43 11.83 -24.10
C VAL A 39 1.55 12.98 -24.54
N LEU A 40 1.51 14.08 -23.80
CA LEU A 40 0.74 15.26 -24.13
C LEU A 40 1.53 16.24 -25.03
N GLU A 41 2.85 16.25 -24.93
CA GLU A 41 3.71 17.14 -25.70
C GLU A 41 3.39 17.13 -27.22
N PRO A 42 3.20 15.98 -27.91
CA PRO A 42 2.84 15.98 -29.31
C PRO A 42 1.51 16.67 -29.62
N LEU A 43 0.54 16.62 -28.71
CA LEU A 43 -0.77 17.27 -28.88
C LEU A 43 -0.67 18.80 -28.77
N CYS A 44 0.25 19.31 -27.94
CA CYS A 44 0.57 20.74 -27.87
C CYS A 44 1.27 21.28 -29.11
N MET A 45 1.80 20.38 -29.96
CA MET A 45 2.58 20.74 -31.15
C MET A 45 1.82 20.57 -32.46
N VAL A 46 0.58 20.09 -32.45
CA VAL A 46 -0.22 19.87 -33.66
C VAL A 46 -0.49 21.18 -34.41
N GLN A 47 -0.49 21.10 -35.73
CA GLN A 47 -0.71 22.21 -36.65
C GLN A 47 -1.88 21.90 -37.58
N PRO A 48 -2.50 22.92 -38.24
CA PRO A 48 -3.58 22.67 -39.18
C PRO A 48 -3.25 21.69 -40.33
N HIS A 49 -1.98 21.62 -40.70
CA HIS A 49 -1.48 20.70 -41.75
C HIS A 49 -1.03 19.33 -41.21
N THR A 50 -1.09 19.10 -39.89
CA THR A 50 -0.78 17.78 -39.31
C THR A 50 -1.79 16.76 -39.82
N GLU A 51 -1.28 15.63 -40.33
CA GLU A 51 -2.12 14.52 -40.79
C GLU A 51 -2.91 13.89 -39.63
N ILE A 52 -4.17 13.56 -39.88
CA ILE A 52 -5.06 12.96 -38.86
C ILE A 52 -4.46 11.67 -38.33
N ASN A 53 -3.83 10.86 -39.20
CA ASN A 53 -3.23 9.58 -38.81
C ASN A 53 -2.08 9.78 -37.80
N ASP A 54 -1.22 10.76 -38.01
CA ASP A 54 -0.09 11.05 -37.11
C ASP A 54 -0.55 11.58 -35.74
N ALA A 55 -1.51 12.51 -35.77
CA ALA A 55 -2.10 13.06 -34.56
C ALA A 55 -2.92 12.02 -33.77
N GLY A 56 -3.60 11.11 -34.49
CA GLY A 56 -4.46 10.10 -33.88
C GLY A 56 -3.70 9.08 -33.04
N LEU A 57 -2.50 8.68 -33.46
CA LEU A 57 -1.65 7.80 -32.63
C LEU A 57 -1.27 8.52 -31.31
N SER A 58 -0.90 9.78 -31.39
CA SER A 58 -0.60 10.60 -30.20
C SER A 58 -1.84 10.77 -29.33
N ALA A 59 -3.02 10.99 -29.91
CA ALA A 59 -4.29 11.10 -29.20
C ALA A 59 -4.66 9.79 -28.48
N MET A 60 -4.46 8.63 -29.13
CA MET A 60 -4.71 7.32 -28.52
C MET A 60 -3.83 7.09 -27.27
N VAL A 61 -2.52 7.37 -27.38
CA VAL A 61 -1.60 7.22 -26.26
C VAL A 61 -1.95 8.20 -25.13
N ALA A 62 -2.30 9.44 -25.47
CA ALA A 62 -2.72 10.46 -24.51
C ALA A 62 -4.02 10.06 -23.80
N CYS A 63 -5.05 9.63 -24.53
CA CYS A 63 -6.33 9.16 -23.94
C CYS A 63 -6.10 8.02 -22.94
N ARG A 64 -5.23 7.06 -23.27
CA ARG A 64 -4.90 5.95 -22.37
C ARG A 64 -4.30 6.45 -21.06
N GLN A 65 -3.33 7.36 -21.11
CA GLN A 65 -2.67 7.89 -19.92
C GLN A 65 -3.60 8.81 -19.11
N LEU A 66 -4.38 9.66 -19.78
CA LEU A 66 -5.38 10.50 -19.13
C LEU A 66 -6.45 9.66 -18.42
N ASN A 67 -7.01 8.65 -19.09
CA ASN A 67 -8.00 7.77 -18.49
C ASN A 67 -7.46 7.06 -17.23
N ALA A 68 -6.22 6.58 -17.29
CA ALA A 68 -5.58 5.99 -16.12
C ALA A 68 -5.36 7.02 -15.00
N ALA A 69 -4.96 8.24 -15.35
CA ALA A 69 -4.71 9.33 -14.40
C ALA A 69 -5.99 9.84 -13.70
N ILE A 70 -7.15 9.81 -14.35
CA ILE A 70 -8.45 10.23 -13.79
C ILE A 70 -9.24 9.10 -13.13
N SER A 71 -8.66 7.91 -13.04
CA SER A 71 -9.30 6.74 -12.40
C SER A 71 -9.80 7.04 -10.98
N LYS A 72 -10.64 6.15 -10.43
CA LYS A 72 -11.22 6.29 -9.08
C LYS A 72 -10.18 6.55 -7.99
N ASP A 73 -8.97 6.01 -8.19
CA ASP A 73 -7.84 6.17 -7.25
C ASP A 73 -6.92 7.35 -7.58
N SER A 74 -7.36 8.24 -8.47
CA SER A 74 -6.61 9.42 -8.87
C SER A 74 -6.23 10.30 -7.67
N ILE A 75 -5.00 10.80 -7.71
CA ILE A 75 -4.51 11.83 -6.78
C ILE A 75 -4.55 13.23 -7.39
N LEU A 76 -4.94 13.32 -8.68
CA LEU A 76 -5.04 14.61 -9.35
C LEU A 76 -6.16 15.47 -8.74
N PRO A 77 -5.93 16.78 -8.56
CA PRO A 77 -6.95 17.71 -8.13
C PRO A 77 -8.19 17.73 -9.06
N VAL A 78 -9.33 18.12 -8.51
CA VAL A 78 -10.61 18.07 -9.22
C VAL A 78 -10.57 18.84 -10.54
N ASP A 79 -10.01 20.05 -10.54
CA ASP A 79 -9.93 20.89 -11.75
C ASP A 79 -9.03 20.27 -12.80
N THR A 80 -7.92 19.65 -12.38
CA THR A 80 -7.01 18.95 -13.30
C THR A 80 -7.68 17.70 -13.91
N ARG A 81 -8.49 16.98 -13.12
CA ARG A 81 -9.28 15.84 -13.63
C ARG A 81 -10.34 16.30 -14.63
N ALA A 82 -11.07 17.37 -14.32
CA ALA A 82 -12.08 17.92 -15.22
C ALA A 82 -11.44 18.33 -16.57
N SER A 83 -10.30 19.03 -16.53
CA SER A 83 -9.59 19.40 -17.77
C SER A 83 -9.07 18.16 -18.53
N ALA A 84 -8.67 17.09 -17.85
CA ALA A 84 -8.32 15.83 -18.50
C ALA A 84 -9.51 15.17 -19.20
N GLU A 85 -10.69 15.17 -18.56
CA GLU A 85 -11.95 14.69 -19.12
C GLU A 85 -12.38 15.49 -20.36
N ASP A 86 -12.25 16.82 -20.30
CA ASP A 86 -12.56 17.71 -21.41
C ASP A 86 -11.63 17.44 -22.62
N LEU A 87 -10.33 17.33 -22.38
CA LEU A 87 -9.35 16.96 -23.41
C LEU A 87 -9.65 15.59 -24.03
N MET A 88 -9.90 14.57 -23.20
CA MET A 88 -10.29 13.24 -23.70
C MET A 88 -11.55 13.30 -24.53
N GLY A 89 -12.60 13.99 -24.06
CA GLY A 89 -13.84 14.19 -24.80
C GLY A 89 -13.64 14.88 -26.15
N LEU A 90 -12.71 15.83 -26.24
CA LEU A 90 -12.33 16.45 -27.50
C LEU A 90 -11.63 15.47 -28.44
N LEU A 91 -10.65 14.73 -27.92
CA LEU A 91 -9.92 13.74 -28.73
C LEU A 91 -10.84 12.64 -29.28
N ILE A 92 -11.78 12.15 -28.46
CA ILE A 92 -12.80 11.19 -28.90
C ILE A 92 -13.67 11.78 -30.01
N ARG A 93 -14.12 13.02 -29.88
CA ARG A 93 -14.94 13.69 -30.93
C ARG A 93 -14.20 13.85 -32.25
N VAL A 94 -12.89 14.11 -32.21
CA VAL A 94 -12.08 14.35 -33.42
C VAL A 94 -11.64 13.01 -34.07
N PHE A 95 -11.24 12.04 -33.28
CA PHE A 95 -10.63 10.80 -33.79
C PHE A 95 -11.54 9.56 -33.70
N GLY A 96 -12.73 9.68 -33.05
CA GLY A 96 -13.68 8.60 -32.86
C GLY A 96 -13.40 7.74 -31.61
N ASP A 97 -14.36 6.86 -31.29
CA ASP A 97 -14.34 6.03 -30.06
C ASP A 97 -13.15 5.05 -30.01
N GLY A 98 -12.62 4.66 -31.16
CA GLY A 98 -11.46 3.78 -31.23
C GLY A 98 -10.21 4.30 -30.52
N VAL A 99 -10.10 5.62 -30.34
CA VAL A 99 -9.03 6.25 -29.55
C VAL A 99 -9.16 5.91 -28.06
N GLN A 100 -10.38 5.78 -27.56
CA GLN A 100 -10.64 5.41 -26.16
C GLN A 100 -10.45 3.90 -25.94
N ASP A 101 -10.85 3.08 -26.89
CA ASP A 101 -10.80 1.61 -26.78
C ASP A 101 -9.41 1.02 -27.08
N TYR A 102 -8.43 1.89 -27.37
CA TYR A 102 -7.06 1.49 -27.72
C TYR A 102 -6.99 0.53 -28.93
N LEU A 103 -8.04 0.49 -29.70
CA LEU A 103 -8.03 -0.26 -30.97
C LEU A 103 -7.20 0.54 -31.96
N PRO A 104 -6.31 -0.13 -32.75
CA PRO A 104 -5.73 0.53 -33.89
C PRO A 104 -6.90 0.94 -34.78
N VAL A 105 -7.22 2.22 -34.75
CA VAL A 105 -8.20 2.78 -35.69
C VAL A 105 -7.60 2.49 -37.05
N PHE A 106 -8.28 1.69 -37.87
CA PHE A 106 -7.87 1.48 -39.24
C PHE A 106 -8.14 2.79 -39.99
N TRP A 107 -7.19 3.72 -39.82
CA TRP A 107 -7.17 4.90 -40.65
C TRP A 107 -6.83 4.45 -42.07
N ASP A 108 -7.57 4.97 -43.00
CA ASP A 108 -7.26 4.71 -44.42
C ASP A 108 -5.80 5.21 -44.65
N GLU A 109 -4.86 4.29 -44.84
CA GLU A 109 -3.46 4.59 -45.12
C GLU A 109 -3.27 5.54 -46.32
N LYS A 110 -4.32 5.68 -47.16
CA LYS A 110 -4.37 6.56 -48.31
C LYS A 110 -4.96 7.94 -48.00
N SER A 111 -5.49 8.16 -46.81
CA SER A 111 -6.06 9.43 -46.42
C SER A 111 -4.95 10.43 -46.06
N SER A 112 -4.79 11.44 -46.86
CA SER A 112 -3.96 12.62 -46.56
C SER A 112 -4.75 13.74 -45.87
N ALA A 113 -5.85 13.38 -45.18
CA ALA A 113 -6.65 14.35 -44.45
C ALA A 113 -5.86 14.96 -43.31
N THR A 114 -5.99 16.28 -43.14
CA THR A 114 -5.32 17.05 -42.09
C THR A 114 -6.31 17.53 -41.04
N LEU A 115 -5.80 17.87 -39.86
CA LEU A 115 -6.63 18.36 -38.72
C LEU A 115 -7.38 19.66 -39.01
N GLY A 116 -6.86 20.51 -39.91
CA GLY A 116 -7.48 21.81 -40.20
C GLY A 116 -7.73 22.65 -38.94
N SER A 117 -8.94 23.15 -38.78
CA SER A 117 -9.35 23.95 -37.62
C SER A 117 -9.38 23.17 -36.30
N GLN A 118 -9.40 21.85 -36.32
CA GLN A 118 -9.38 21.03 -35.09
C GLN A 118 -8.03 21.07 -34.37
N ALA A 119 -6.94 21.33 -35.12
CA ALA A 119 -5.62 21.43 -34.55
C ALA A 119 -5.53 22.49 -33.45
N GLU A 120 -6.12 23.64 -33.65
CA GLU A 120 -6.14 24.72 -32.65
C GLU A 120 -6.91 24.31 -31.38
N ASN A 121 -8.07 23.66 -31.54
CA ASN A 121 -8.85 23.20 -30.42
C ASN A 121 -8.11 22.14 -29.58
N ILE A 122 -7.44 21.19 -30.24
CA ILE A 122 -6.64 20.15 -29.59
C ILE A 122 -5.47 20.78 -28.84
N ARG A 123 -4.73 21.68 -29.52
CA ARG A 123 -3.58 22.35 -28.95
C ARG A 123 -3.97 23.16 -27.70
N MET A 124 -5.02 23.98 -27.79
CA MET A 124 -5.51 24.77 -26.66
C MET A 124 -5.93 23.89 -25.48
N ALA A 125 -6.70 22.83 -25.72
CA ALA A 125 -7.14 21.93 -24.65
C ALA A 125 -5.95 21.19 -24.00
N ALA A 126 -4.95 20.79 -24.77
CA ALA A 126 -3.74 20.15 -24.26
C ALA A 126 -2.87 21.13 -23.46
N GLU A 127 -2.71 22.37 -23.91
CA GLU A 127 -2.00 23.45 -23.22
C GLU A 127 -2.71 23.86 -21.91
N ASP A 128 -4.04 23.92 -21.90
CA ASP A 128 -4.82 24.21 -20.72
C ASP A 128 -4.66 23.13 -19.65
N PHE A 129 -4.73 21.86 -20.06
CA PHE A 129 -4.45 20.76 -19.16
C PHE A 129 -3.01 20.81 -18.62
N ASP A 130 -2.00 20.97 -19.48
CA ASP A 130 -0.61 21.06 -19.08
C ASP A 130 -0.36 22.21 -18.10
N THR A 131 -0.98 23.37 -18.35
CA THR A 131 -0.90 24.55 -17.48
C THR A 131 -1.51 24.25 -16.09
N LEU A 132 -2.69 23.65 -16.04
CA LEU A 132 -3.32 23.26 -14.77
C LEU A 132 -2.49 22.18 -14.04
N PHE A 133 -2.01 21.19 -14.77
CA PHE A 133 -1.21 20.11 -14.23
C PHE A 133 0.10 20.63 -13.62
N ARG A 134 0.84 21.48 -14.33
CA ARG A 134 2.08 22.11 -13.83
C ARG A 134 1.84 23.00 -12.61
N ARG A 135 0.70 23.68 -12.57
CA ARG A 135 0.34 24.57 -11.44
C ARG A 135 -0.10 23.81 -10.21
N GLN A 136 -0.78 22.69 -10.38
CA GLN A 136 -1.42 21.97 -9.28
C GLN A 136 -0.62 20.76 -8.78
N SER A 137 0.11 20.05 -9.66
CA SER A 137 0.88 18.87 -9.26
C SER A 137 1.93 19.13 -8.16
N PRO A 138 2.65 20.27 -8.11
CA PRO A 138 3.58 20.55 -7.01
C PRO A 138 2.91 20.72 -5.64
N LYS A 139 1.58 20.90 -5.61
CA LYS A 139 0.80 21.04 -4.37
C LYS A 139 0.32 19.70 -3.83
N ILE A 140 0.47 18.62 -4.58
CA ILE A 140 0.15 17.28 -4.13
C ILE A 140 1.27 16.84 -3.18
N PRO A 141 0.97 16.58 -1.88
CA PRO A 141 2.00 16.15 -0.95
C PRO A 141 2.44 14.71 -1.29
N ILE A 142 3.67 14.57 -1.72
CA ILE A 142 4.29 13.27 -2.00
C ILE A 142 5.49 13.15 -1.08
N PHE A 143 5.59 12.03 -0.36
CA PHE A 143 6.69 11.74 0.56
C PHE A 143 7.54 10.60 0.01
N ALA A 144 8.85 10.79 0.02
CA ALA A 144 9.79 9.72 -0.25
C ALA A 144 10.01 8.90 1.03
N VAL A 145 9.93 7.59 0.92
CA VAL A 145 10.20 6.67 2.03
C VAL A 145 11.59 6.09 1.85
N GLU A 146 12.46 6.33 2.83
CA GLU A 146 13.82 5.84 2.82
C GLU A 146 13.90 4.35 3.14
N LYS A 147 14.98 3.71 2.69
CA LYS A 147 15.27 2.30 2.99
C LYS A 147 15.37 2.08 4.51
N LYS A 148 14.73 1.05 5.00
CA LYS A 148 14.70 0.68 6.43
C LYS A 148 15.63 -0.51 6.75
N GLY A 149 16.93 -0.26 6.71
CA GLY A 149 17.94 -1.27 7.03
C GLY A 149 17.84 -2.51 6.11
N ILE A 150 17.61 -3.69 6.69
CA ILE A 150 17.45 -4.96 5.97
C ILE A 150 16.04 -5.14 5.37
N TYR A 151 15.06 -4.35 5.81
CA TYR A 151 13.67 -4.48 5.37
C TYR A 151 13.45 -3.72 4.06
N ARG A 152 12.74 -4.34 3.15
CA ARG A 152 12.22 -3.66 1.95
C ARG A 152 10.96 -2.89 2.33
N VAL A 153 10.87 -1.64 1.88
CA VAL A 153 9.73 -0.78 2.19
C VAL A 153 8.41 -1.38 1.71
N ASP A 154 8.38 -1.95 0.51
CA ASP A 154 7.18 -2.59 -0.04
C ASP A 154 6.69 -3.75 0.84
N ASP A 155 7.62 -4.56 1.37
CA ASP A 155 7.28 -5.66 2.25
C ASP A 155 6.76 -5.15 3.60
N LEU A 156 7.40 -4.13 4.18
CA LEU A 156 6.91 -3.49 5.42
C LEU A 156 5.49 -2.93 5.27
N VAL A 157 5.19 -2.31 4.13
CA VAL A 157 3.90 -1.66 3.90
C VAL A 157 2.77 -2.66 3.64
N ASP A 158 3.03 -3.70 2.85
CA ASP A 158 1.99 -4.61 2.36
C ASP A 158 1.99 -5.99 3.01
N ARG A 159 3.14 -6.47 3.46
CA ARG A 159 3.40 -7.88 3.78
C ARG A 159 4.42 -8.03 4.90
N ALA A 160 4.33 -7.19 5.94
CA ALA A 160 5.31 -7.22 7.05
C ALA A 160 5.38 -8.61 7.71
N GLU A 161 4.30 -9.39 7.65
CA GLU A 161 4.27 -10.78 8.10
C GLU A 161 5.17 -11.74 7.31
N ASP A 162 5.58 -11.41 6.07
CA ASP A 162 6.45 -12.24 5.25
C ASP A 162 7.87 -12.35 5.84
N HIS A 163 8.22 -11.53 6.81
CA HIS A 163 9.45 -11.66 7.59
C HIS A 163 9.39 -12.76 8.67
N LEU A 164 8.22 -13.33 8.92
CA LEU A 164 8.06 -14.52 9.75
C LEU A 164 8.27 -15.80 8.93
N PRO A 165 8.66 -16.93 9.54
CA PRO A 165 8.69 -18.22 8.86
C PRO A 165 7.33 -18.59 8.26
N GLU A 166 7.30 -19.23 7.08
CA GLU A 166 6.06 -19.54 6.34
C GLU A 166 5.08 -20.40 7.19
N SER A 167 5.59 -21.31 8.01
CA SER A 167 4.78 -22.11 8.94
C SER A 167 4.04 -21.24 9.95
N VAL A 168 4.70 -20.19 10.43
CA VAL A 168 4.12 -19.22 11.38
C VAL A 168 3.10 -18.33 10.68
N GLN A 169 3.42 -17.81 9.49
CA GLN A 169 2.51 -16.95 8.72
C GLN A 169 1.14 -17.59 8.50
N LYS A 170 1.13 -18.89 8.12
CA LYS A 170 -0.10 -19.64 7.81
C LYS A 170 -1.05 -19.79 9.01
N ARG A 171 -0.49 -19.77 10.21
CA ARG A 171 -1.22 -20.04 11.46
C ARG A 171 -1.31 -18.83 12.39
N LEU A 172 -0.74 -17.69 11.97
CA LEU A 172 -0.74 -16.47 12.78
C LEU A 172 -2.17 -15.98 12.99
N PRO A 173 -2.62 -15.72 14.24
CA PRO A 173 -3.93 -15.18 14.52
C PRO A 173 -4.18 -13.90 13.72
N LYS A 174 -5.39 -13.74 13.17
CA LYS A 174 -5.77 -12.62 12.29
C LYS A 174 -5.42 -11.25 12.89
N GLN A 175 -5.70 -11.05 14.19
CA GLN A 175 -5.37 -9.79 14.87
C GLN A 175 -3.87 -9.57 14.97
N ALA A 176 -3.07 -10.61 15.26
CA ALA A 176 -1.62 -10.49 15.28
C ALA A 176 -1.06 -10.15 13.89
N LYS A 177 -1.61 -10.73 12.83
CA LYS A 177 -1.27 -10.38 11.45
C LYS A 177 -1.58 -8.92 11.15
N THR A 178 -2.77 -8.44 11.53
CA THR A 178 -3.16 -7.03 11.37
C THR A 178 -2.18 -6.09 12.09
N ASP A 179 -1.83 -6.40 13.33
CA ASP A 179 -0.91 -5.57 14.11
C ASP A 179 0.53 -5.62 13.57
N ILE A 180 1.02 -6.76 13.08
CA ILE A 180 2.34 -6.86 12.42
C ILE A 180 2.38 -6.03 11.14
N THR A 181 1.34 -6.08 10.30
CA THR A 181 1.24 -5.24 9.11
C THR A 181 1.22 -3.75 9.50
N ALA A 182 0.49 -3.37 10.55
CA ALA A 182 0.47 -2.00 11.05
C ALA A 182 1.85 -1.57 11.59
N ALA A 183 2.55 -2.45 12.33
CA ALA A 183 3.91 -2.20 12.81
C ALA A 183 4.89 -1.93 11.66
N GLY A 184 4.83 -2.75 10.60
CA GLY A 184 5.64 -2.58 9.40
C GLY A 184 5.40 -1.22 8.74
N ARG A 185 4.14 -0.82 8.55
CA ARG A 185 3.77 0.50 8.02
C ARG A 185 4.29 1.62 8.90
N CYS A 186 4.11 1.52 10.21
CA CYS A 186 4.62 2.53 11.14
C CYS A 186 6.15 2.67 11.04
N LEU A 187 6.88 1.57 10.91
CA LEU A 187 8.33 1.62 10.70
C LEU A 187 8.68 2.26 9.35
N ALA A 188 7.98 1.87 8.27
CA ALA A 188 8.20 2.42 6.94
C ALA A 188 8.03 3.95 6.91
N PHE A 189 7.04 4.48 7.63
CA PHE A 189 6.67 5.90 7.64
C PHE A 189 7.23 6.68 8.84
N ASP A 190 8.29 6.20 9.49
CA ASP A 190 8.98 6.88 10.59
C ASP A 190 8.08 7.23 11.79
N LEU A 191 7.23 6.28 12.18
CA LEU A 191 6.38 6.33 13.36
C LEU A 191 6.87 5.31 14.42
N PRO A 192 8.06 5.53 15.04
CA PRO A 192 8.76 4.50 15.78
C PRO A 192 8.00 4.02 17.03
N THR A 193 7.41 4.93 17.79
CA THR A 193 6.61 4.57 18.98
C THR A 193 5.39 3.73 18.59
N ALA A 194 4.70 4.10 17.51
CA ALA A 194 3.55 3.33 17.01
C ALA A 194 3.97 1.94 16.50
N THR A 195 5.16 1.82 15.89
CA THR A 195 5.75 0.51 15.53
C THR A 195 5.82 -0.40 16.76
N ALA A 196 6.42 0.08 17.85
CA ALA A 196 6.56 -0.69 19.08
C ALA A 196 5.19 -1.07 19.67
N PHE A 197 4.22 -0.15 19.70
CA PHE A 197 2.86 -0.44 20.17
C PHE A 197 2.22 -1.60 19.41
N HIS A 198 2.28 -1.58 18.09
CA HIS A 198 1.69 -2.64 17.26
C HIS A 198 2.43 -3.97 17.42
N VAL A 199 3.77 -3.97 17.53
CA VAL A 199 4.54 -5.19 17.82
C VAL A 199 4.07 -5.83 19.12
N TRP A 200 3.91 -5.05 20.19
CA TRP A 200 3.50 -5.59 21.49
C TRP A 200 2.05 -6.06 21.52
N ARG A 201 1.16 -5.44 20.76
CA ARG A 201 -0.21 -5.91 20.59
C ARG A 201 -0.28 -7.24 19.84
N ALA A 202 0.52 -7.38 18.78
CA ALA A 202 0.63 -8.65 18.05
C ALA A 202 1.10 -9.77 18.99
N LEU A 203 2.15 -9.50 19.77
CA LEU A 203 2.70 -10.46 20.72
C LEU A 203 1.68 -10.80 21.84
N GLU A 204 0.91 -9.82 22.34
CA GLU A 204 -0.18 -10.07 23.31
C GLU A 204 -1.25 -11.03 22.77
N THR A 205 -1.60 -10.86 21.49
CA THR A 205 -2.54 -11.77 20.81
C THR A 205 -1.98 -13.20 20.74
N VAL A 206 -0.69 -13.33 20.45
CA VAL A 206 -0.02 -14.64 20.39
C VAL A 206 0.10 -15.28 21.79
N PHE A 207 0.29 -14.50 22.88
CA PHE A 207 0.23 -15.03 24.24
C PHE A 207 -1.15 -15.59 24.58
N ALA A 208 -2.21 -14.88 24.17
CA ALA A 208 -3.58 -15.35 24.42
C ALA A 208 -3.83 -16.68 23.71
N ALA A 209 -3.34 -16.82 22.47
CA ALA A 209 -3.41 -18.08 21.75
C ALA A 209 -2.59 -19.19 22.44
N TYR A 210 -1.39 -18.89 22.96
CA TYR A 210 -0.57 -19.85 23.67
C TYR A 210 -1.25 -20.36 24.94
N TYR A 211 -1.81 -19.46 25.75
CA TYR A 211 -2.58 -19.83 26.94
C TYR A 211 -3.77 -20.71 26.58
N ALA A 212 -4.52 -20.35 25.56
CA ALA A 212 -5.66 -21.14 25.10
C ALA A 212 -5.22 -22.52 24.56
N ALA A 213 -4.08 -22.60 23.91
CA ALA A 213 -3.54 -23.87 23.41
C ALA A 213 -3.14 -24.83 24.53
N ILE A 214 -2.65 -24.31 25.65
CA ILE A 214 -2.30 -25.13 26.84
C ILE A 214 -3.54 -25.55 27.61
N THR A 215 -4.47 -24.61 27.86
CA THR A 215 -5.55 -24.79 28.86
C THR A 215 -6.92 -25.09 28.25
N GLY A 216 -7.10 -24.88 26.94
CA GLY A 216 -8.39 -24.94 26.26
C GLY A 216 -9.32 -23.76 26.60
N ARG A 217 -8.85 -22.73 27.34
CA ARG A 217 -9.60 -21.57 27.84
C ARG A 217 -8.89 -20.27 27.48
N THR A 218 -9.65 -19.20 27.23
CA THR A 218 -9.11 -17.85 27.08
C THR A 218 -8.71 -17.24 28.44
N PHE A 219 -7.90 -16.17 28.42
CA PHE A 219 -7.62 -15.41 29.65
C PHE A 219 -8.88 -14.83 30.29
N ALA A 220 -9.86 -14.42 29.49
CA ALA A 220 -11.15 -13.89 30.00
C ALA A 220 -11.97 -14.96 30.73
N GLU A 221 -12.10 -16.16 30.13
CA GLU A 221 -12.79 -17.30 30.77
C GLU A 221 -12.07 -17.76 32.04
N ALA A 222 -10.78 -17.56 32.15
CA ALA A 222 -9.98 -17.85 33.34
C ALA A 222 -9.94 -16.67 34.34
N ASN A 223 -10.65 -15.58 34.06
CA ASN A 223 -10.71 -14.35 34.90
C ASN A 223 -9.30 -13.75 35.17
N VAL A 224 -8.39 -13.85 34.22
CA VAL A 224 -7.04 -13.26 34.33
C VAL A 224 -7.13 -11.78 34.02
N LYS A 225 -6.61 -10.93 34.93
CA LYS A 225 -6.57 -9.47 34.72
C LYS A 225 -5.79 -9.12 33.46
N ARG A 226 -6.30 -8.17 32.67
CA ARG A 226 -5.67 -7.69 31.41
C ARG A 226 -4.38 -6.90 31.67
N ASN A 227 -3.30 -7.64 31.96
CA ASN A 227 -1.97 -7.12 32.20
C ASN A 227 -0.94 -8.19 31.83
N TRP A 228 0.15 -7.79 31.16
CA TRP A 228 1.19 -8.72 30.73
C TRP A 228 1.81 -9.55 31.87
N GLY A 229 2.08 -8.93 33.00
CA GLY A 229 2.59 -9.66 34.17
C GLY A 229 1.64 -10.77 34.58
N LYS A 230 0.32 -10.49 34.63
CA LYS A 230 -0.69 -11.48 34.97
C LYS A 230 -0.88 -12.56 33.90
N TYR A 231 -0.72 -12.21 32.63
CA TYR A 231 -0.72 -13.18 31.53
C TYR A 231 0.47 -14.13 31.63
N ILE A 232 1.66 -13.61 31.93
CA ILE A 232 2.88 -14.42 32.12
C ILE A 232 2.74 -15.33 33.35
N GLU A 233 2.25 -14.81 34.50
CA GLU A 233 1.96 -15.62 35.68
C GLU A 233 0.98 -16.77 35.35
N ALA A 234 -0.08 -16.49 34.60
CA ALA A 234 -1.06 -17.48 34.19
C ALA A 234 -0.45 -18.55 33.26
N LEU A 235 0.42 -18.14 32.33
CA LEU A 235 1.18 -19.05 31.46
C LEU A 235 2.08 -19.96 32.28
N VAL A 236 2.84 -19.42 33.24
CA VAL A 236 3.69 -20.20 34.14
C VAL A 236 2.85 -21.20 34.94
N THR A 237 1.71 -20.78 35.50
CA THR A 237 0.82 -21.64 36.24
C THR A 237 0.22 -22.75 35.38
N ALA A 238 -0.06 -22.45 34.11
CA ALA A 238 -0.57 -23.43 33.14
C ALA A 238 0.51 -24.42 32.63
N GLY A 239 1.77 -24.28 33.04
CA GLY A 239 2.85 -25.17 32.65
C GLY A 239 3.52 -24.82 31.33
N ALA A 240 3.41 -23.56 30.88
CA ALA A 240 4.12 -23.09 29.71
C ALA A 240 5.64 -23.25 29.83
N ASP A 241 6.34 -23.35 28.69
CA ASP A 241 7.79 -23.47 28.65
C ASP A 241 8.48 -22.29 29.37
N LYS A 242 9.38 -22.65 30.32
CA LYS A 242 10.10 -21.69 31.16
C LYS A 242 10.98 -20.72 30.38
N LYS A 243 11.57 -21.16 29.26
CA LYS A 243 12.39 -20.29 28.42
C LYS A 243 11.52 -19.24 27.71
N ILE A 244 10.36 -19.63 27.25
CA ILE A 244 9.39 -18.72 26.65
C ILE A 244 8.90 -17.71 27.67
N THR A 245 8.41 -18.14 28.83
CA THR A 245 7.88 -17.25 29.86
C THR A 245 8.94 -16.29 30.39
N ALA A 246 10.19 -16.73 30.55
CA ALA A 246 11.30 -15.87 30.93
C ALA A 246 11.63 -14.82 29.86
N ASN A 247 11.63 -15.20 28.57
CA ASN A 247 11.83 -14.27 27.45
C ASN A 247 10.72 -13.24 27.38
N LEU A 248 9.47 -13.67 27.55
CA LEU A 248 8.31 -12.77 27.59
C LEU A 248 8.36 -11.77 28.75
N ASP A 249 8.83 -12.22 29.91
CA ASP A 249 8.99 -11.33 31.08
C ASP A 249 10.12 -10.33 30.89
N HIS A 250 11.22 -10.75 30.29
CA HIS A 250 12.30 -9.85 29.88
C HIS A 250 11.81 -8.79 28.88
N ILE A 251 11.10 -9.20 27.81
CA ILE A 251 10.53 -8.27 26.84
C ILE A 251 9.56 -7.30 27.53
N ARG A 252 8.74 -7.77 28.46
CA ARG A 252 7.83 -6.92 29.23
C ARG A 252 8.59 -5.85 30.02
N ALA A 253 9.63 -6.24 30.74
CA ALA A 253 10.37 -5.37 31.65
C ALA A 253 11.23 -4.34 30.88
N GLU A 254 12.02 -4.83 29.91
CA GLU A 254 13.08 -4.03 29.28
C GLU A 254 12.62 -3.29 28.01
N HIS A 255 11.55 -3.79 27.35
CA HIS A 255 11.16 -3.23 26.07
C HIS A 255 9.72 -2.70 26.05
N ARG A 256 8.74 -3.47 26.57
CA ARG A 256 7.34 -3.07 26.48
C ARG A 256 6.97 -1.99 27.49
N ASN A 257 7.35 -2.16 28.77
CA ASN A 257 6.97 -1.21 29.81
C ASN A 257 7.56 0.19 29.58
N PRO A 258 8.84 0.36 29.22
CA PRO A 258 9.37 1.69 28.90
C PRO A 258 8.55 2.39 27.81
N VAL A 259 8.27 1.73 26.69
CA VAL A 259 7.49 2.31 25.57
C VAL A 259 6.09 2.77 25.98
N MET A 260 5.50 2.16 27.00
CA MET A 260 4.15 2.53 27.50
C MET A 260 4.15 3.76 28.41
N HIS A 261 5.32 4.28 28.79
CA HIS A 261 5.42 5.51 29.58
C HIS A 261 5.43 6.73 28.66
N PRO A 262 4.64 7.77 28.94
CA PRO A 262 4.50 8.93 28.04
C PRO A 262 5.79 9.77 27.92
N ASN A 263 6.74 9.59 28.79
CA ASN A 263 8.03 10.31 28.79
C ASN A 263 9.11 9.61 27.94
N GLU A 264 8.84 8.41 27.46
CA GLU A 264 9.79 7.62 26.65
C GLU A 264 9.44 7.75 25.16
N ASN A 265 10.43 8.20 24.39
CA ASN A 265 10.32 8.26 22.94
C ASN A 265 11.17 7.16 22.32
N VAL A 266 10.55 6.34 21.49
CA VAL A 266 11.25 5.31 20.72
C VAL A 266 11.94 5.98 19.53
N THR A 267 13.22 5.73 19.34
CA THR A 267 13.94 6.16 18.12
C THR A 267 13.69 5.21 16.97
N ALA A 268 14.03 5.63 15.74
CA ALA A 268 13.90 4.77 14.55
C ALA A 268 14.72 3.47 14.67
N ASP A 269 15.96 3.56 15.19
CA ASP A 269 16.84 2.40 15.40
C ASP A 269 16.29 1.45 16.47
N GLN A 270 15.71 2.01 17.54
CA GLN A 270 15.04 1.20 18.55
C GLN A 270 13.81 0.50 17.96
N ALA A 271 12.96 1.19 17.20
CA ALA A 271 11.79 0.59 16.55
C ALA A 271 12.18 -0.54 15.59
N PHE A 272 13.25 -0.34 14.81
CA PHE A 272 13.83 -1.37 13.96
C PHE A 272 14.21 -2.62 14.77
N SER A 273 14.92 -2.45 15.88
CA SER A 273 15.33 -3.53 16.76
C SER A 273 14.13 -4.22 17.43
N LEU A 274 13.16 -3.44 17.90
CA LEU A 274 11.93 -3.94 18.55
C LEU A 274 11.07 -4.78 17.60
N LEU A 275 11.00 -4.42 16.32
CA LEU A 275 10.31 -5.23 15.31
C LEU A 275 10.99 -6.60 15.16
N GLY A 276 12.32 -6.64 15.11
CA GLY A 276 13.09 -7.90 15.07
C GLY A 276 12.88 -8.77 16.31
N ILE A 277 12.89 -8.17 17.51
CA ILE A 277 12.59 -8.86 18.77
C ILE A 277 11.16 -9.43 18.73
N GLY A 278 10.20 -8.65 18.24
CA GLY A 278 8.82 -9.10 18.08
C GLY A 278 8.69 -10.31 17.15
N TYR A 279 9.33 -10.28 15.98
CA TYR A 279 9.34 -11.43 15.08
C TYR A 279 9.93 -12.68 15.71
N SER A 280 11.05 -12.54 16.43
CA SER A 280 11.69 -13.67 17.12
C SER A 280 10.76 -14.24 18.21
N ALA A 281 10.18 -13.40 19.05
CA ALA A 281 9.29 -13.82 20.12
C ALA A 281 8.00 -14.48 19.59
N ILE A 282 7.36 -13.89 18.58
CA ILE A 282 6.18 -14.47 17.91
C ILE A 282 6.52 -15.83 17.36
N THR A 283 7.67 -15.99 16.65
CA THR A 283 8.09 -17.25 16.09
C THR A 283 8.24 -18.33 17.15
N GLN A 284 8.92 -18.02 18.26
CA GLN A 284 9.13 -18.96 19.36
C GLN A 284 7.80 -19.40 20.01
N VAL A 285 6.92 -18.46 20.27
CA VAL A 285 5.61 -18.76 20.90
C VAL A 285 4.74 -19.57 19.94
N MET A 286 4.67 -19.21 18.65
CA MET A 286 3.87 -19.94 17.68
C MET A 286 4.35 -21.39 17.48
N GLN A 287 5.67 -21.62 17.47
CA GLN A 287 6.23 -22.97 17.45
C GLN A 287 5.85 -23.78 18.70
N ALA A 288 5.84 -23.15 19.87
CA ALA A 288 5.42 -23.81 21.11
C ALA A 288 3.93 -24.14 21.15
N ILE A 289 3.08 -23.34 20.49
CA ILE A 289 1.63 -23.63 20.37
C ILE A 289 1.39 -24.94 19.65
N GLU A 290 2.17 -25.27 18.62
CA GLU A 290 1.97 -26.47 17.79
C GLU A 290 2.06 -27.77 18.61
N ALA A 291 2.82 -27.78 19.67
CA ALA A 291 3.00 -28.93 20.55
C ALA A 291 1.92 -29.05 21.64
N GLN A 292 0.95 -28.12 21.71
CA GLN A 292 -0.04 -28.08 22.79
C GLN A 292 -1.33 -28.86 22.49
N PRO A 293 -1.99 -29.40 23.49
CA PRO A 293 -3.17 -30.26 23.30
C PRO A 293 -4.37 -29.55 22.65
N TYR A 294 -4.50 -28.23 22.80
CA TYR A 294 -5.60 -27.45 22.23
C TYR A 294 -5.16 -26.50 21.12
N ALA A 295 -4.04 -26.79 20.42
CA ALA A 295 -3.48 -25.93 19.39
C ALA A 295 -4.47 -25.58 18.28
N GLU A 296 -5.17 -26.56 17.71
CA GLU A 296 -6.14 -26.33 16.63
C GLU A 296 -7.31 -25.46 17.08
N LYS A 297 -7.83 -25.69 18.29
CA LYS A 297 -8.90 -24.85 18.87
C LYS A 297 -8.42 -23.42 19.08
N ALA A 298 -7.20 -23.24 19.59
CA ALA A 298 -6.62 -21.93 19.87
C ALA A 298 -6.34 -21.10 18.61
N LEU A 299 -5.95 -21.73 17.52
CA LEU A 299 -5.61 -21.05 16.27
C LEU A 299 -6.78 -20.96 15.27
N GLY A 300 -7.74 -21.90 15.34
CA GLY A 300 -8.93 -21.94 14.47
C GLY A 300 -10.16 -21.19 14.99
N GLY A 301 -10.20 -20.82 16.29
CA GLY A 301 -11.39 -20.36 16.99
C GLY A 301 -11.32 -18.97 17.63
N ILE A 302 -10.28 -18.18 17.41
CA ILE A 302 -10.23 -16.79 17.93
C ILE A 302 -10.80 -15.81 16.90
N GLU A 303 -12.10 -15.88 16.63
CA GLU A 303 -12.89 -14.67 16.42
C GLU A 303 -12.95 -13.97 17.78
N LEU A 304 -12.11 -12.97 17.97
CA LEU A 304 -12.25 -12.09 19.13
C LEU A 304 -13.64 -11.46 19.06
N VAL A 305 -14.50 -11.80 20.02
CA VAL A 305 -15.71 -11.04 20.30
C VAL A 305 -15.29 -9.57 20.34
N GLU A 306 -15.80 -8.78 19.42
CA GLU A 306 -15.71 -7.32 19.47
C GLU A 306 -16.23 -6.89 20.84
N VAL A 307 -15.33 -6.53 21.72
CA VAL A 307 -15.73 -5.82 22.96
C VAL A 307 -16.07 -4.42 22.50
N THR A 308 -17.34 -4.16 22.25
CA THR A 308 -17.92 -2.83 22.22
C THR A 308 -17.37 -2.07 23.43
N LEU A 309 -16.58 -1.05 23.16
CA LEU A 309 -16.24 -0.01 24.13
C LEU A 309 -17.55 0.75 24.40
N GLU A 310 -18.29 0.32 25.41
CA GLU A 310 -19.22 1.22 26.07
C GLU A 310 -18.40 2.21 26.90
N ALA A 311 -18.68 3.49 26.66
CA ALA A 311 -18.02 4.68 27.15
C ALA A 311 -17.97 4.83 28.68
#